data_360eca99038317b75cdf556cb9c6e875
#
_entry.id   360eca99038317b75cdf556cb9c6e875
#
_cell.length_a   1.000
_cell.length_b   1.000
_cell.length_c   1.000
_cell.angle_alpha   90.00
_cell.angle_beta   90.00
_cell.angle_gamma   90.00
#
_symmetry.space_group_name_H-M   'P 1'
#
loop_
_entity.id
_entity.type
_entity.pdbx_description
1 polymer ?
#
loop_
_entity_poly.entity_id
_entity_poly.type
_entity_poly.pdbx_seq_one_letter_code
_entity_poly.pdbx_strand_id
1 'polypeptide(L)'
;MFTLEHARLWDGLDDPYLYTVTARLDNGETETARFGCRKFEIDPQKGFILNGRSYPLRGVSRHQDRKGAGVAITKEMMEEDMALILEMGANTIRLAHYQHAQAFYDLCDEKGVVIWAEIPYITMHMHNGRANTLTQMEELIVQNYNHPCIAVWGLSNEITAASAVNEELLENHRALNELAHRLDPTRPTTMANVFMLEITSPILEIPDVNSYNLYFGWYLGELDQNDDFFDTYHAKYPDRCIGFSEYGADANPAYQSAHPEKGDYTETYQCVYHEHMAKMIADRPWLWATHVWNMFDFAADGRDEGGKNGENQKGLVTFDRKIKKDAFYLYKAYWSKQPFVHTCGSRYVDRTEDVTEVRVYSNLPEVSLYKDGHLVETKKGDKVFVFNVPITGKHSIEARAGAYSSVILVNKAAEPNPAYAMSNRQVVNNWFDGELDETCWSVKDNMAAAMADAKVGPVLKAITDKAAAARGDVAAAVKDNPALVAMMERAMQRMTVEGMLKQAGADAESIKQLNRVLQGIKKDV
;
A
#
# COMPACT_ATOMS: atom_id res chain seq x y z
N MET A 1 -10.43 3.60 41.49
CA MET A 1 -10.44 2.38 40.65
C MET A 1 -11.83 1.79 40.76
N PHE A 2 -12.47 1.45 39.67
CA PHE A 2 -13.76 0.74 39.66
C PHE A 2 -13.62 -0.50 38.78
N THR A 3 -14.43 -1.51 39.05
CA THR A 3 -14.43 -2.78 38.32
C THR A 3 -15.77 -2.93 37.58
N LEU A 4 -15.71 -3.30 36.33
CA LEU A 4 -16.85 -3.69 35.54
C LEU A 4 -16.96 -5.22 35.56
N GLU A 5 -17.94 -5.75 36.30
CA GLU A 5 -18.25 -7.17 36.25
C GLU A 5 -19.01 -7.49 34.97
N HIS A 6 -18.62 -8.57 34.26
CA HIS A 6 -19.24 -9.00 33.00
C HIS A 6 -19.26 -7.90 31.92
N ALA A 7 -18.14 -7.21 31.73
CA ALA A 7 -18.02 -6.16 30.74
C ALA A 7 -18.40 -6.64 29.34
N ARG A 8 -19.28 -5.89 28.64
CA ARG A 8 -19.50 -6.07 27.21
C ARG A 8 -18.26 -5.55 26.48
N LEU A 9 -17.68 -6.38 25.64
CA LEU A 9 -16.42 -6.06 24.97
C LEU A 9 -16.66 -5.19 23.73
N TRP A 10 -15.68 -4.34 23.42
CA TRP A 10 -15.53 -3.76 22.11
C TRP A 10 -14.94 -4.86 21.20
N ASP A 11 -15.74 -5.37 20.26
CA ASP A 11 -15.43 -6.58 19.48
C ASP A 11 -15.30 -6.31 17.98
N GLY A 12 -14.65 -5.20 17.64
CA GLY A 12 -14.42 -4.83 16.24
C GLY A 12 -15.72 -4.54 15.50
N LEU A 13 -15.77 -4.90 14.21
CA LEU A 13 -16.94 -4.67 13.35
C LEU A 13 -18.20 -5.39 13.83
N ASP A 14 -18.07 -6.46 14.63
CA ASP A 14 -19.20 -7.28 15.05
C ASP A 14 -19.99 -6.64 16.20
N ASP A 15 -19.30 -5.99 17.17
CA ASP A 15 -19.95 -5.30 18.30
C ASP A 15 -19.03 -4.20 18.89
N PRO A 16 -18.99 -2.99 18.31
CA PRO A 16 -18.13 -1.89 18.76
C PRO A 16 -18.69 -1.18 20.00
N TYR A 17 -18.92 -1.92 21.10
CA TYR A 17 -19.55 -1.37 22.28
C TYR A 17 -18.66 -0.42 23.06
N LEU A 18 -19.18 0.78 23.35
CA LEU A 18 -18.50 1.82 24.10
C LEU A 18 -19.21 2.11 25.42
N TYR A 19 -18.44 2.19 26.49
CA TYR A 19 -18.84 2.72 27.78
C TYR A 19 -18.63 4.22 27.84
N THR A 20 -19.38 4.88 28.69
CA THR A 20 -19.18 6.28 29.04
C THR A 20 -18.81 6.38 30.52
N VAL A 21 -17.74 7.08 30.83
CA VAL A 21 -17.36 7.46 32.18
C VAL A 21 -17.57 8.97 32.35
N THR A 22 -18.22 9.36 33.44
CA THR A 22 -18.40 10.78 33.78
C THR A 22 -17.73 11.03 35.13
N ALA A 23 -16.73 11.92 35.13
CA ALA A 23 -16.12 12.46 36.34
C ALA A 23 -16.86 13.74 36.72
N ARG A 24 -17.23 13.89 37.99
CA ARG A 24 -17.91 15.05 38.51
C ARG A 24 -17.14 15.61 39.69
N LEU A 25 -16.84 16.89 39.66
CA LEU A 25 -16.21 17.61 40.77
C LEU A 25 -17.28 18.16 41.73
N ASP A 26 -16.87 18.44 42.95
CA ASP A 26 -17.76 18.99 44.00
C ASP A 26 -18.32 20.37 43.63
N ASN A 27 -17.63 21.13 42.79
CA ASN A 27 -18.10 22.42 42.25
C ASN A 27 -19.17 22.28 41.16
N GLY A 28 -19.50 21.04 40.76
CA GLY A 28 -20.51 20.72 39.74
C GLY A 28 -19.96 20.57 38.31
N GLU A 29 -18.68 20.83 38.09
CA GLU A 29 -18.05 20.56 36.77
C GLU A 29 -18.04 19.07 36.47
N THR A 30 -18.26 18.76 35.21
CA THR A 30 -18.28 17.36 34.73
C THR A 30 -17.47 17.20 33.47
N GLU A 31 -16.67 16.13 33.43
CA GLU A 31 -15.98 15.65 32.23
C GLU A 31 -16.47 14.25 31.89
N THR A 32 -16.63 14.01 30.59
CA THR A 32 -17.13 12.75 30.08
C THR A 32 -16.20 12.18 29.01
N ALA A 33 -15.83 10.91 29.17
CA ALA A 33 -15.01 10.21 28.20
C ALA A 33 -15.66 8.86 27.81
N ARG A 34 -15.45 8.43 26.59
CA ARG A 34 -15.83 7.09 26.10
C ARG A 34 -14.63 6.15 26.19
N PHE A 35 -14.88 4.88 26.38
CA PHE A 35 -13.87 3.83 26.33
C PHE A 35 -14.51 2.49 25.97
N GLY A 36 -13.70 1.56 25.47
CA GLY A 36 -14.10 0.18 25.21
C GLY A 36 -13.24 -0.82 25.96
N CYS A 37 -13.85 -1.91 26.40
CA CYS A 37 -13.15 -3.03 27.03
C CYS A 37 -12.78 -4.05 25.96
N ARG A 38 -11.51 -4.33 25.74
CA ARG A 38 -11.05 -5.31 24.76
C ARG A 38 -9.68 -5.86 25.11
N LYS A 39 -9.29 -6.98 24.51
CA LYS A 39 -7.93 -7.53 24.58
C LYS A 39 -7.41 -7.75 23.15
N PHE A 40 -6.24 -7.19 22.87
CA PHE A 40 -5.48 -7.46 21.63
C PHE A 40 -4.29 -8.36 21.95
N GLU A 41 -4.06 -9.32 21.06
CA GLU A 41 -2.86 -10.16 21.05
C GLU A 41 -2.37 -10.30 19.61
N ILE A 42 -1.06 -10.34 19.42
CA ILE A 42 -0.45 -10.59 18.12
C ILE A 42 0.44 -11.82 18.28
N ASP A 43 0.12 -12.87 17.53
CA ASP A 43 0.79 -14.17 17.60
C ASP A 43 1.53 -14.43 16.29
N PRO A 44 2.80 -14.86 16.32
CA PRO A 44 3.60 -15.05 15.11
C PRO A 44 3.07 -16.14 14.17
N GLN A 45 2.24 -17.07 14.66
CA GLN A 45 1.67 -18.18 13.87
C GLN A 45 0.20 -17.97 13.51
N LYS A 46 -0.52 -17.14 14.28
CA LYS A 46 -1.98 -16.96 14.16
C LYS A 46 -2.37 -15.56 13.69
N GLY A 47 -1.42 -14.62 13.68
CA GLY A 47 -1.67 -13.23 13.38
C GLY A 47 -2.37 -12.49 14.52
N PHE A 48 -3.31 -11.61 14.19
CA PHE A 48 -4.00 -10.77 15.16
C PHE A 48 -5.18 -11.49 15.83
N ILE A 49 -5.30 -11.34 17.13
CA ILE A 49 -6.33 -11.95 17.97
C ILE A 49 -7.06 -10.85 18.73
N LEU A 50 -8.37 -10.79 18.59
CA LEU A 50 -9.26 -9.87 19.30
C LEU A 50 -10.13 -10.67 20.28
N ASN A 51 -10.05 -10.33 21.56
CA ASN A 51 -10.86 -10.95 22.62
C ASN A 51 -10.77 -12.49 22.64
N GLY A 52 -9.56 -13.02 22.35
CA GLY A 52 -9.28 -14.46 22.36
C GLY A 52 -9.71 -15.21 21.09
N ARG A 53 -10.23 -14.53 20.06
CA ARG A 53 -10.55 -15.13 18.74
C ARG A 53 -9.64 -14.59 17.64
N SER A 54 -9.32 -15.43 16.66
CA SER A 54 -8.61 -14.98 15.46
C SER A 54 -9.40 -13.88 14.76
N TYR A 55 -8.74 -12.76 14.50
CA TYR A 55 -9.34 -11.58 13.85
C TYR A 55 -8.35 -10.98 12.86
N PRO A 56 -8.14 -11.63 11.69
CA PRO A 56 -7.18 -11.16 10.71
C PRO A 56 -7.41 -9.71 10.32
N LEU A 57 -6.43 -8.85 10.54
CA LEU A 57 -6.50 -7.44 10.15
C LEU A 57 -6.22 -7.31 8.66
N ARG A 58 -7.24 -6.92 7.91
CA ARG A 58 -7.21 -6.73 6.46
C ARG A 58 -7.82 -5.38 6.14
N GLY A 59 -7.02 -4.48 5.59
CA GLY A 59 -7.50 -3.12 5.37
C GLY A 59 -6.59 -2.27 4.53
N VAL A 60 -6.59 -0.99 4.83
CA VAL A 60 -6.03 0.06 3.98
C VAL A 60 -5.24 1.07 4.80
N SER A 61 -4.32 1.78 4.16
CA SER A 61 -3.77 3.02 4.66
C SER A 61 -4.64 4.20 4.21
N ARG A 62 -4.62 5.30 4.96
CA ARG A 62 -5.35 6.52 4.66
C ARG A 62 -4.52 7.75 4.99
N HIS A 63 -4.42 8.68 4.03
CA HIS A 63 -4.05 10.07 4.28
C HIS A 63 -5.27 10.90 4.65
N GLN A 64 -5.08 11.93 5.49
CA GLN A 64 -6.13 12.86 5.87
C GLN A 64 -6.20 14.03 4.89
N ASP A 65 -6.54 13.72 3.65
CA ASP A 65 -6.71 14.74 2.60
C ASP A 65 -7.84 14.40 1.62
N ARG A 66 -8.25 15.39 0.84
CA ARG A 66 -9.26 15.24 -0.20
C ARG A 66 -9.09 16.30 -1.28
N LYS A 67 -9.39 15.95 -2.52
CA LYS A 67 -9.34 16.89 -3.66
C LYS A 67 -10.23 18.11 -3.41
N GLY A 68 -9.63 19.29 -3.53
CA GLY A 68 -10.30 20.58 -3.31
C GLY A 68 -10.37 21.06 -1.86
N ALA A 69 -10.12 20.17 -0.88
CA ALA A 69 -10.08 20.51 0.54
C ALA A 69 -8.64 20.49 1.12
N GLY A 70 -7.72 19.79 0.44
CA GLY A 70 -6.41 19.49 1.03
C GLY A 70 -6.61 18.72 2.35
N VAL A 71 -5.88 19.10 3.39
CA VAL A 71 -5.98 18.48 4.73
C VAL A 71 -7.12 19.05 5.60
N ALA A 72 -7.81 20.10 5.13
CA ALA A 72 -8.92 20.75 5.84
C ALA A 72 -10.24 19.99 5.60
N ILE A 73 -10.25 18.70 5.85
CA ILE A 73 -11.42 17.83 5.67
C ILE A 73 -12.43 18.00 6.81
N THR A 74 -13.72 17.91 6.48
CA THR A 74 -14.82 18.01 7.45
C THR A 74 -15.19 16.64 8.03
N LYS A 75 -16.02 16.66 9.08
CA LYS A 75 -16.56 15.43 9.68
C LYS A 75 -17.36 14.61 8.67
N GLU A 76 -18.17 15.24 7.85
CA GLU A 76 -18.98 14.59 6.80
C GLU A 76 -18.07 13.92 5.76
N MET A 77 -16.94 14.53 5.39
CA MET A 77 -15.96 13.92 4.50
C MET A 77 -15.29 12.71 5.14
N MET A 78 -15.03 12.74 6.45
CA MET A 78 -14.51 11.58 7.20
C MET A 78 -15.54 10.44 7.26
N GLU A 79 -16.81 10.76 7.46
CA GLU A 79 -17.91 9.79 7.47
C GLU A 79 -18.09 9.12 6.08
N GLU A 80 -17.93 9.88 4.99
CA GLU A 80 -17.93 9.35 3.62
C GLU A 80 -16.73 8.40 3.39
N ASP A 81 -15.53 8.79 3.81
CA ASP A 81 -14.34 7.93 3.73
C ASP A 81 -14.57 6.62 4.49
N MET A 82 -15.10 6.69 5.71
CA MET A 82 -15.40 5.52 6.53
C MET A 82 -16.46 4.62 5.88
N ALA A 83 -17.50 5.21 5.28
CA ALA A 83 -18.55 4.44 4.60
C ALA A 83 -17.97 3.63 3.42
N LEU A 84 -17.05 4.19 2.64
CA LEU A 84 -16.36 3.49 1.55
C LEU A 84 -15.46 2.36 2.06
N ILE A 85 -14.74 2.60 3.16
CA ILE A 85 -13.87 1.59 3.80
C ILE A 85 -14.69 0.40 4.29
N LEU A 86 -15.81 0.67 4.97
CA LEU A 86 -16.71 -0.37 5.49
C LEU A 86 -17.46 -1.09 4.36
N GLU A 87 -17.85 -0.41 3.28
CA GLU A 87 -18.45 -1.04 2.11
C GLU A 87 -17.53 -2.11 1.51
N MET A 88 -16.23 -1.83 1.47
CA MET A 88 -15.24 -2.80 1.00
C MET A 88 -15.05 -3.97 1.96
N GLY A 89 -15.42 -3.81 3.23
CA GLY A 89 -15.29 -4.82 4.27
C GLY A 89 -13.94 -4.77 5.01
N ALA A 90 -13.17 -3.71 4.87
CA ALA A 90 -11.95 -3.51 5.64
C ALA A 90 -12.25 -3.38 7.13
N ASN A 91 -11.44 -4.03 7.98
CA ASN A 91 -11.58 -4.00 9.43
C ASN A 91 -10.43 -3.29 10.14
N THR A 92 -9.47 -2.78 9.38
CA THR A 92 -8.34 -2.01 9.91
C THR A 92 -7.95 -0.87 8.99
N ILE A 93 -7.44 0.20 9.59
CA ILE A 93 -6.86 1.35 8.88
C ILE A 93 -5.51 1.70 9.50
N ARG A 94 -4.48 1.88 8.68
CA ARG A 94 -3.27 2.55 9.08
C ARG A 94 -3.41 4.04 8.79
N LEU A 95 -3.36 4.86 9.84
CA LEU A 95 -3.47 6.31 9.74
C LEU A 95 -2.10 6.90 9.40
N ALA A 96 -1.78 6.86 8.12
CA ALA A 96 -0.48 7.28 7.60
C ALA A 96 -0.41 8.81 7.46
N HIS A 97 0.70 9.41 7.72
CA HIS A 97 1.88 9.00 8.51
C HIS A 97 1.99 9.93 9.72
N TYR A 98 0.88 10.29 10.34
CA TYR A 98 0.74 11.31 11.38
C TYR A 98 -0.56 11.14 12.14
N GLN A 99 -0.67 11.83 13.28
CA GLN A 99 -1.91 11.87 14.05
C GLN A 99 -3.03 12.52 13.22
N HIS A 100 -4.12 11.78 13.03
CA HIS A 100 -5.33 12.27 12.35
C HIS A 100 -6.25 13.06 13.31
N ALA A 101 -7.33 13.64 12.79
CA ALA A 101 -8.31 14.37 13.58
C ALA A 101 -8.99 13.46 14.61
N GLN A 102 -9.22 13.97 15.83
CA GLN A 102 -9.88 13.24 16.93
C GLN A 102 -11.25 12.66 16.51
N ALA A 103 -12.01 13.40 15.72
CA ALA A 103 -13.29 12.92 15.19
C ALA A 103 -13.17 11.64 14.36
N PHE A 104 -12.00 11.39 13.74
CA PHE A 104 -11.81 10.16 12.97
C PHE A 104 -11.51 8.95 13.87
N TYR A 105 -10.77 9.14 14.97
CA TYR A 105 -10.60 8.08 15.99
C TYR A 105 -11.94 7.74 16.65
N ASP A 106 -12.73 8.76 17.01
CA ASP A 106 -14.10 8.56 17.53
C ASP A 106 -14.95 7.72 16.58
N LEU A 107 -14.88 8.03 15.28
CA LEU A 107 -15.60 7.30 14.24
C LEU A 107 -15.10 5.84 14.12
N CYS A 108 -13.80 5.60 14.24
CA CYS A 108 -13.23 4.25 14.24
C CYS A 108 -13.69 3.44 15.45
N ASP A 109 -13.76 4.06 16.64
CA ASP A 109 -14.30 3.43 17.84
C ASP A 109 -15.77 3.01 17.65
N GLU A 110 -16.60 3.92 17.12
CA GLU A 110 -18.03 3.71 16.88
C GLU A 110 -18.31 2.65 15.82
N LYS A 111 -17.43 2.54 14.83
CA LYS A 111 -17.58 1.59 13.71
C LYS A 111 -16.84 0.27 13.92
N GLY A 112 -16.04 0.16 14.97
CA GLY A 112 -15.30 -1.06 15.28
C GLY A 112 -14.09 -1.33 14.39
N VAL A 113 -13.51 -0.29 13.78
CA VAL A 113 -12.36 -0.41 12.89
C VAL A 113 -11.06 -0.31 13.70
N VAL A 114 -10.20 -1.32 13.59
CA VAL A 114 -8.92 -1.39 14.30
C VAL A 114 -7.91 -0.43 13.66
N ILE A 115 -7.16 0.30 14.47
CA ILE A 115 -6.26 1.36 14.01
C ILE A 115 -4.80 1.07 14.34
N TRP A 116 -3.93 1.35 13.38
CA TRP A 116 -2.52 1.63 13.55
C TRP A 116 -2.34 3.15 13.53
N ALA A 117 -1.95 3.73 14.67
CA ALA A 117 -1.65 5.15 14.81
C ALA A 117 -0.14 5.36 14.89
N GLU A 118 0.40 6.36 14.20
CA GLU A 118 1.84 6.60 14.11
C GLU A 118 2.20 8.08 14.17
N ILE A 119 3.46 8.37 14.51
CA ILE A 119 4.04 9.71 14.47
C ILE A 119 4.69 9.98 13.11
N PRO A 120 4.82 11.25 12.67
CA PRO A 120 5.43 11.62 11.38
C PRO A 120 6.97 11.56 11.41
N TYR A 121 7.51 10.43 11.87
CA TYR A 121 8.93 10.13 11.86
C TYR A 121 9.22 9.22 10.67
N ILE A 122 9.57 9.84 9.54
CA ILE A 122 9.56 9.20 8.23
C ILE A 122 10.85 9.48 7.45
N THR A 123 11.28 8.51 6.65
CA THR A 123 12.33 8.58 5.61
C THR A 123 13.73 8.79 6.17
N MET A 124 13.95 9.76 7.05
CA MET A 124 15.28 10.14 7.52
C MET A 124 15.27 10.52 9.00
N HIS A 125 16.26 10.00 9.75
CA HIS A 125 16.55 10.47 11.10
C HIS A 125 17.30 11.81 11.03
N MET A 126 16.75 12.79 11.74
CA MET A 126 17.40 14.09 11.87
C MET A 126 18.04 14.21 13.25
N HIS A 127 19.33 14.47 13.29
CA HIS A 127 20.12 14.62 14.50
C HIS A 127 19.47 15.56 15.54
N ASN A 128 18.91 16.68 15.12
CA ASN A 128 18.22 17.65 15.97
C ASN A 128 16.72 17.36 16.18
N GLY A 129 16.19 16.28 15.61
CA GLY A 129 14.77 15.95 15.61
C GLY A 129 14.32 15.09 16.81
N ARG A 130 15.25 14.54 17.61
CA ARG A 130 14.92 13.57 18.66
C ARG A 130 13.90 14.09 19.70
N ALA A 131 14.08 15.29 20.21
CA ALA A 131 13.14 15.87 21.17
C ALA A 131 11.74 15.99 20.59
N ASN A 132 11.63 16.39 19.33
CA ASN A 132 10.35 16.51 18.65
C ASN A 132 9.66 15.15 18.47
N THR A 133 10.40 14.08 18.10
CA THR A 133 9.80 12.74 17.94
C THR A 133 9.25 12.22 19.28
N LEU A 134 9.94 12.45 20.38
CA LEU A 134 9.48 12.08 21.74
C LEU A 134 8.23 12.85 22.13
N THR A 135 8.20 14.18 21.91
CA THR A 135 7.03 15.02 22.19
C THR A 135 5.81 14.55 21.38
N GLN A 136 5.98 14.28 20.10
CA GLN A 136 4.88 13.80 19.24
C GLN A 136 4.37 12.41 19.66
N MET A 137 5.24 11.51 20.11
CA MET A 137 4.82 10.20 20.64
C MET A 137 4.02 10.37 21.94
N GLU A 138 4.47 11.24 22.85
CA GLU A 138 3.74 11.55 24.06
C GLU A 138 2.36 12.15 23.77
N GLU A 139 2.29 13.13 22.89
CA GLU A 139 1.02 13.75 22.48
C GLU A 139 0.07 12.74 21.83
N LEU A 140 0.58 11.92 20.91
CA LEU A 140 -0.20 10.89 20.25
C LEU A 140 -0.83 9.93 21.26
N ILE A 141 -0.05 9.42 22.21
CA ILE A 141 -0.53 8.44 23.19
C ILE A 141 -1.48 9.09 24.19
N VAL A 142 -1.11 10.22 24.78
CA VAL A 142 -1.90 10.89 25.83
C VAL A 142 -3.26 11.32 25.29
N GLN A 143 -3.31 11.89 24.07
CA GLN A 143 -4.55 12.35 23.47
C GLN A 143 -5.46 11.21 23.03
N ASN A 144 -4.89 10.03 22.70
CA ASN A 144 -5.65 8.93 22.10
C ASN A 144 -5.74 7.68 22.99
N TYR A 145 -5.31 7.76 24.23
CA TYR A 145 -5.22 6.61 25.15
C TYR A 145 -6.56 5.87 25.31
N ASN A 146 -7.68 6.59 25.39
CA ASN A 146 -9.00 6.02 25.63
C ASN A 146 -9.66 5.38 24.39
N HIS A 147 -9.10 5.55 23.20
CA HIS A 147 -9.66 4.96 21.98
C HIS A 147 -9.44 3.44 21.94
N PRO A 148 -10.48 2.60 22.08
CA PRO A 148 -10.34 1.15 22.03
C PRO A 148 -9.92 0.64 20.64
N CYS A 149 -10.17 1.39 19.59
CA CYS A 149 -9.82 1.01 18.23
C CYS A 149 -8.31 0.92 17.98
N ILE A 150 -7.48 1.68 18.72
CA ILE A 150 -6.03 1.69 18.51
C ILE A 150 -5.43 0.39 19.03
N ALA A 151 -4.80 -0.36 18.13
CA ALA A 151 -4.14 -1.63 18.44
C ALA A 151 -2.63 -1.48 18.68
N VAL A 152 -1.97 -0.60 17.92
CA VAL A 152 -0.51 -0.42 17.95
C VAL A 152 -0.12 1.05 17.83
N TRP A 153 1.05 1.38 18.41
CA TRP A 153 1.70 2.67 18.26
C TRP A 153 2.86 2.55 17.27
N GLY A 154 2.80 3.29 16.15
CA GLY A 154 3.83 3.31 15.13
C GLY A 154 4.99 4.23 15.49
N LEU A 155 6.20 3.70 15.58
CA LEU A 155 7.41 4.44 15.94
C LEU A 155 7.99 5.23 14.77
N SER A 156 7.96 4.66 13.55
CA SER A 156 8.49 5.29 12.35
C SER A 156 8.00 4.62 11.07
N ASN A 157 8.16 5.34 9.95
CA ASN A 157 7.93 4.83 8.60
C ASN A 157 9.17 5.02 7.72
N GLU A 158 9.65 3.92 7.12
CA GLU A 158 10.75 3.92 6.14
C GLU A 158 11.98 4.74 6.57
N ILE A 159 12.23 4.82 7.88
CA ILE A 159 13.24 5.72 8.45
C ILE A 159 14.65 5.43 7.95
N THR A 160 14.88 4.20 7.47
CA THR A 160 16.15 3.76 6.91
C THR A 160 16.25 3.97 5.39
N ALA A 161 15.27 4.60 4.76
CA ALA A 161 15.35 4.94 3.34
C ALA A 161 16.46 5.97 3.05
N ALA A 162 16.67 6.92 3.97
CA ALA A 162 17.73 7.91 3.87
C ALA A 162 18.59 8.01 5.15
N SER A 163 18.51 7.02 6.04
CA SER A 163 19.36 6.96 7.25
C SER A 163 20.01 5.61 7.40
N ALA A 164 21.27 5.61 7.81
CA ALA A 164 21.94 4.38 8.22
C ALA A 164 21.41 3.89 9.57
N VAL A 165 21.43 2.58 9.75
CA VAL A 165 21.25 1.97 11.07
C VAL A 165 22.52 2.17 11.89
N ASN A 166 22.55 3.24 12.66
CA ASN A 166 23.64 3.60 13.59
C ASN A 166 23.10 3.72 15.01
N GLU A 167 23.99 3.91 15.98
CA GLU A 167 23.61 3.95 17.41
C GLU A 167 22.65 5.11 17.72
N GLU A 168 22.81 6.26 17.09
CA GLU A 168 21.91 7.41 17.29
C GLU A 168 20.46 7.10 16.88
N LEU A 169 20.28 6.46 15.71
CA LEU A 169 18.97 6.00 15.25
C LEU A 169 18.38 4.94 16.18
N LEU A 170 19.21 3.96 16.59
CA LEU A 170 18.79 2.90 17.51
C LEU A 170 18.40 3.45 18.88
N GLU A 171 19.18 4.36 19.46
CA GLU A 171 18.85 5.02 20.72
C GLU A 171 17.55 5.83 20.64
N ASN A 172 17.30 6.53 19.54
CA ASN A 172 16.04 7.25 19.37
C ASN A 172 14.85 6.29 19.34
N HIS A 173 14.95 5.16 18.63
CA HIS A 173 13.89 4.15 18.59
C HIS A 173 13.69 3.47 19.95
N ARG A 174 14.76 3.14 20.68
CA ARG A 174 14.66 2.61 22.06
C ARG A 174 13.94 3.61 22.97
N ALA A 175 14.31 4.89 22.90
CA ALA A 175 13.67 5.93 23.70
C ALA A 175 12.18 6.11 23.37
N LEU A 176 11.80 6.04 22.07
CA LEU A 176 10.40 6.07 21.63
C LEU A 176 9.65 4.83 22.14
N ASN A 177 10.24 3.64 22.01
CA ASN A 177 9.65 2.40 22.48
C ASN A 177 9.43 2.39 24.01
N GLU A 178 10.43 2.80 24.78
CA GLU A 178 10.35 2.93 26.23
C GLU A 178 9.31 3.97 26.66
N LEU A 179 9.23 5.11 25.95
CA LEU A 179 8.23 6.13 26.20
C LEU A 179 6.82 5.59 25.96
N ALA A 180 6.61 4.90 24.84
CA ALA A 180 5.32 4.33 24.51
C ALA A 180 4.85 3.33 25.57
N HIS A 181 5.71 2.40 26.01
CA HIS A 181 5.37 1.44 27.05
C HIS A 181 5.19 2.06 28.43
N ARG A 182 5.92 3.13 28.74
CA ARG A 182 5.73 3.86 30.00
C ARG A 182 4.37 4.55 30.06
N LEU A 183 3.91 5.12 28.94
CA LEU A 183 2.62 5.81 28.84
C LEU A 183 1.46 4.84 28.66
N ASP A 184 1.68 3.79 27.88
CA ASP A 184 0.68 2.75 27.59
C ASP A 184 1.30 1.34 27.59
N PRO A 185 1.27 0.64 28.74
CA PRO A 185 1.78 -0.74 28.82
C PRO A 185 0.83 -1.77 28.20
N THR A 186 -0.29 -1.37 27.59
CA THR A 186 -1.33 -2.27 27.10
C THR A 186 -1.30 -2.48 25.60
N ARG A 187 -0.66 -1.58 24.85
CA ARG A 187 -0.56 -1.65 23.38
C ARG A 187 0.87 -1.89 22.93
N PRO A 188 1.10 -2.79 21.99
CA PRO A 188 2.42 -2.99 21.40
C PRO A 188 2.82 -1.83 20.49
N THR A 189 4.13 -1.73 20.27
CA THR A 189 4.73 -0.82 19.29
C THR A 189 5.04 -1.54 17.98
N THR A 190 5.10 -0.77 16.89
CA THR A 190 5.42 -1.29 15.56
C THR A 190 6.21 -0.29 14.73
N MET A 191 6.76 -0.75 13.61
CA MET A 191 7.41 0.07 12.58
C MET A 191 7.01 -0.41 11.19
N ALA A 192 6.92 0.54 10.24
CA ALA A 192 6.82 0.23 8.82
C ALA A 192 8.22 0.34 8.19
N ASN A 193 8.81 -0.78 7.86
CA ASN A 193 10.18 -0.84 7.36
C ASN A 193 10.22 -0.79 5.84
N VAL A 194 11.18 -0.04 5.28
CA VAL A 194 11.40 -0.01 3.84
C VAL A 194 11.95 -1.35 3.33
N PHE A 195 11.59 -1.73 2.11
CA PHE A 195 11.98 -3.02 1.50
C PHE A 195 13.51 -3.29 1.49
N MET A 196 14.33 -2.24 1.52
CA MET A 196 15.78 -2.36 1.51
C MET A 196 16.37 -2.77 2.85
N LEU A 197 15.63 -2.65 3.95
CA LEU A 197 16.11 -3.00 5.28
C LEU A 197 16.26 -4.52 5.39
N GLU A 198 17.47 -4.96 5.70
CA GLU A 198 17.73 -6.38 5.90
C GLU A 198 16.96 -6.94 7.09
N ILE A 199 16.40 -8.15 6.92
CA ILE A 199 15.62 -8.83 7.96
C ILE A 199 16.45 -9.22 9.21
N THR A 200 17.77 -9.03 9.15
CA THR A 200 18.72 -9.22 10.26
C THR A 200 19.09 -7.93 10.97
N SER A 201 18.53 -6.79 10.56
CA SER A 201 18.88 -5.49 11.12
C SER A 201 18.53 -5.38 12.60
N PRO A 202 19.41 -4.82 13.47
CA PRO A 202 19.16 -4.70 14.89
C PRO A 202 17.98 -3.77 15.23
N ILE A 203 17.60 -2.86 14.36
CA ILE A 203 16.44 -1.98 14.58
C ILE A 203 15.13 -2.77 14.68
N LEU A 204 15.05 -3.95 14.05
CA LEU A 204 13.87 -4.82 14.08
C LEU A 204 13.65 -5.49 15.44
N GLU A 205 14.62 -5.40 16.35
CA GLU A 205 14.53 -5.95 17.72
C GLU A 205 13.96 -4.95 18.73
N ILE A 206 13.70 -3.70 18.30
CA ILE A 206 13.25 -2.64 19.19
C ILE A 206 11.73 -2.64 19.36
N PRO A 207 10.90 -2.62 18.29
CA PRO A 207 9.45 -2.67 18.45
C PRO A 207 8.98 -4.08 18.83
N ASP A 208 7.79 -4.18 19.39
CA ASP A 208 7.19 -5.47 19.75
C ASP A 208 6.85 -6.30 18.50
N VAL A 209 6.39 -5.64 17.44
CA VAL A 209 6.05 -6.28 16.17
C VAL A 209 6.58 -5.45 15.00
N ASN A 210 6.80 -6.10 13.87
CA ASN A 210 7.33 -5.47 12.67
C ASN A 210 6.37 -5.55 11.48
N SER A 211 6.59 -4.65 10.51
CA SER A 211 5.93 -4.67 9.22
C SER A 211 6.87 -4.12 8.15
N TYR A 212 6.60 -4.46 6.90
CA TYR A 212 7.36 -3.99 5.75
C TYR A 212 6.46 -3.34 4.71
N ASN A 213 7.00 -2.30 4.07
CA ASN A 213 6.48 -1.70 2.85
C ASN A 213 7.16 -2.38 1.67
N LEU A 214 6.43 -3.18 0.91
CA LEU A 214 6.97 -3.91 -0.24
C LEU A 214 6.17 -3.59 -1.49
N TYR A 215 6.89 -3.27 -2.55
CA TYR A 215 6.30 -2.89 -3.84
C TYR A 215 6.87 -3.72 -5.00
N PHE A 216 7.22 -4.99 -4.74
CA PHE A 216 7.59 -5.92 -5.80
C PHE A 216 6.42 -6.11 -6.77
N GLY A 217 6.73 -6.08 -8.06
CA GLY A 217 5.72 -6.05 -9.11
C GLY A 217 5.17 -4.67 -9.44
N TRP A 218 5.65 -3.59 -8.77
CA TRP A 218 5.33 -2.22 -9.14
C TRP A 218 6.60 -1.37 -9.34
N TYR A 219 7.28 -0.97 -8.25
CA TYR A 219 8.52 -0.18 -8.37
C TYR A 219 9.73 -1.03 -8.78
N LEU A 220 9.77 -2.28 -8.37
CA LEU A 220 10.90 -3.18 -8.55
C LEU A 220 10.42 -4.63 -8.62
N GLY A 221 11.28 -5.50 -9.15
CA GLY A 221 11.09 -6.95 -9.12
C GLY A 221 9.77 -7.43 -9.69
N GLU A 222 9.42 -8.67 -9.35
CA GLU A 222 8.22 -9.35 -9.81
C GLU A 222 7.27 -9.62 -8.62
N LEU A 223 6.00 -9.95 -8.92
CA LEU A 223 4.93 -10.09 -7.92
C LEU A 223 5.23 -11.18 -6.88
N ASP A 224 5.77 -12.32 -7.31
CA ASP A 224 6.08 -13.48 -6.46
C ASP A 224 7.20 -13.23 -5.44
N GLN A 225 8.00 -12.19 -5.64
CA GLN A 225 9.03 -11.80 -4.66
C GLN A 225 8.42 -11.29 -3.33
N ASN A 226 7.15 -10.89 -3.31
CA ASN A 226 6.44 -10.60 -2.06
C ASN A 226 6.21 -11.90 -1.27
N ASP A 227 5.83 -12.98 -1.95
CA ASP A 227 5.67 -14.32 -1.36
C ASP A 227 6.99 -14.79 -0.76
N ASP A 228 8.05 -14.77 -1.55
CA ASP A 228 9.39 -15.20 -1.16
C ASP A 228 9.93 -14.43 0.04
N PHE A 229 9.68 -13.10 0.09
CA PHE A 229 10.09 -12.26 1.20
C PHE A 229 9.45 -12.70 2.51
N PHE A 230 8.11 -12.81 2.54
CA PHE A 230 7.40 -13.16 3.76
C PHE A 230 7.65 -14.59 4.19
N ASP A 231 7.70 -15.53 3.26
CA ASP A 231 7.99 -16.94 3.55
C ASP A 231 9.41 -17.12 4.10
N THR A 232 10.39 -16.41 3.54
CA THR A 232 11.77 -16.37 4.03
C THR A 232 11.86 -15.78 5.43
N TYR A 233 11.17 -14.65 5.67
CA TYR A 233 11.13 -14.01 7.00
C TYR A 233 10.53 -14.95 8.04
N HIS A 234 9.36 -15.49 7.77
CA HIS A 234 8.64 -16.37 8.69
C HIS A 234 9.39 -17.67 8.98
N ALA A 235 10.00 -18.28 7.96
CA ALA A 235 10.84 -19.47 8.13
C ALA A 235 12.09 -19.19 8.98
N LYS A 236 12.70 -18.02 8.81
CA LYS A 236 13.91 -17.65 9.57
C LYS A 236 13.61 -17.22 11.00
N TYR A 237 12.48 -16.58 11.21
CA TYR A 237 12.06 -16.00 12.50
C TYR A 237 10.64 -16.43 12.87
N PRO A 238 10.40 -17.73 13.16
CA PRO A 238 9.05 -18.26 13.38
C PRO A 238 8.37 -17.70 14.64
N ASP A 239 9.14 -17.11 15.54
CA ASP A 239 8.64 -16.50 16.79
C ASP A 239 8.48 -14.96 16.70
N ARG A 240 8.72 -14.37 15.52
CA ARG A 240 8.58 -12.92 15.30
C ARG A 240 7.33 -12.61 14.48
N CYS A 241 6.51 -11.70 14.98
CA CYS A 241 5.35 -11.20 14.23
C CYS A 241 5.78 -10.30 13.09
N ILE A 242 5.19 -10.50 11.92
CA ILE A 242 5.41 -9.68 10.73
C ILE A 242 4.09 -9.26 10.09
N GLY A 243 4.02 -8.01 9.62
CA GLY A 243 2.89 -7.45 8.89
C GLY A 243 3.29 -6.90 7.52
N PHE A 244 2.31 -6.59 6.72
CA PHE A 244 2.45 -5.96 5.42
C PHE A 244 1.87 -4.55 5.48
N SER A 245 2.71 -3.57 5.82
CA SER A 245 2.24 -2.20 6.11
C SER A 245 1.90 -1.38 4.89
N GLU A 246 2.54 -1.65 3.73
CA GLU A 246 2.18 -1.01 2.47
C GLU A 246 2.45 -1.93 1.28
N TYR A 247 1.48 -1.96 0.36
CA TYR A 247 1.56 -2.57 -0.97
C TYR A 247 0.52 -1.95 -1.89
N GLY A 248 0.85 -1.76 -3.16
CA GLY A 248 -0.08 -1.16 -4.12
C GLY A 248 0.57 -0.82 -5.47
N ALA A 249 -0.24 -0.68 -6.48
CA ALA A 249 0.12 -0.22 -7.81
C ALA A 249 -0.69 1.02 -8.18
N ASP A 250 -0.02 2.01 -8.81
CA ASP A 250 -0.73 3.19 -9.32
C ASP A 250 -1.65 2.82 -10.49
N ALA A 251 -2.81 3.47 -10.57
CA ALA A 251 -3.72 3.35 -11.68
C ALA A 251 -4.49 4.64 -11.96
N ASN A 252 -4.46 5.07 -13.21
CA ASN A 252 -5.34 6.09 -13.71
C ASN A 252 -6.57 5.41 -14.33
N PRO A 253 -7.80 5.65 -13.85
CA PRO A 253 -9.00 4.99 -14.38
C PRO A 253 -9.27 5.24 -15.88
N ALA A 254 -8.62 6.25 -16.47
CA ALA A 254 -8.71 6.50 -17.90
C ALA A 254 -7.86 5.52 -18.72
N TYR A 255 -6.83 4.91 -18.13
CA TYR A 255 -5.90 4.03 -18.84
C TYR A 255 -6.30 2.57 -18.68
N GLN A 256 -6.31 1.86 -19.81
CA GLN A 256 -6.80 0.48 -19.93
C GLN A 256 -5.93 -0.29 -20.93
N SER A 257 -5.76 -1.58 -20.71
CA SER A 257 -4.98 -2.43 -21.62
C SER A 257 -5.53 -3.86 -21.65
N ALA A 258 -5.53 -4.48 -22.84
CA ALA A 258 -5.73 -5.93 -22.97
C ALA A 258 -4.49 -6.73 -22.53
N HIS A 259 -3.32 -6.08 -22.55
CA HIS A 259 -2.02 -6.65 -22.17
C HIS A 259 -1.37 -5.73 -21.13
N PRO A 260 -1.90 -5.73 -19.88
CA PRO A 260 -1.39 -4.82 -18.85
C PRO A 260 0.02 -5.21 -18.42
N GLU A 261 0.87 -4.20 -18.25
CA GLU A 261 2.26 -4.38 -17.87
C GLU A 261 2.63 -3.52 -16.67
N LYS A 262 3.60 -4.00 -15.89
CA LYS A 262 4.14 -3.28 -14.75
C LYS A 262 4.50 -1.84 -15.12
N GLY A 263 3.88 -0.87 -14.44
CA GLY A 263 4.13 0.55 -14.58
C GLY A 263 3.46 1.22 -15.77
N ASP A 264 2.48 0.60 -16.40
CA ASP A 264 1.67 1.21 -17.46
C ASP A 264 0.57 2.14 -16.92
N TYR A 265 0.41 2.20 -15.60
CA TYR A 265 -0.62 2.98 -14.89
C TYR A 265 -2.05 2.61 -15.29
N THR A 266 -2.26 1.47 -15.94
CA THR A 266 -3.62 1.02 -16.29
C THR A 266 -4.37 0.51 -15.07
N GLU A 267 -5.68 0.73 -15.04
CA GLU A 267 -6.55 0.12 -14.05
C GLU A 267 -6.53 -1.42 -14.16
N THR A 268 -6.31 -1.92 -15.37
CA THR A 268 -6.19 -3.35 -15.64
C THR A 268 -4.97 -3.96 -14.94
N TYR A 269 -3.81 -3.27 -14.96
CA TYR A 269 -2.63 -3.76 -14.24
C TYR A 269 -2.82 -3.69 -12.72
N GLN A 270 -3.49 -2.66 -12.22
CA GLN A 270 -3.82 -2.58 -10.79
C GLN A 270 -4.61 -3.81 -10.34
N CYS A 271 -5.56 -4.30 -11.16
CA CYS A 271 -6.27 -5.54 -10.88
C CYS A 271 -5.33 -6.75 -10.82
N VAL A 272 -4.44 -6.91 -11.80
CA VAL A 272 -3.45 -8.01 -11.83
C VAL A 272 -2.58 -7.99 -10.56
N TYR A 273 -2.07 -6.83 -10.20
CA TYR A 273 -1.26 -6.65 -8.99
C TYR A 273 -2.02 -7.07 -7.73
N HIS A 274 -3.22 -6.51 -7.54
CA HIS A 274 -4.00 -6.75 -6.33
C HIS A 274 -4.61 -8.15 -6.26
N GLU A 275 -4.90 -8.82 -7.39
CA GLU A 275 -5.31 -10.23 -7.41
C GLU A 275 -4.24 -11.13 -6.82
N HIS A 276 -2.98 -10.91 -7.20
CA HIS A 276 -1.85 -11.62 -6.61
C HIS A 276 -1.74 -11.35 -5.11
N MET A 277 -1.75 -10.06 -4.71
CA MET A 277 -1.62 -9.69 -3.30
C MET A 277 -2.75 -10.23 -2.42
N ALA A 278 -3.99 -10.13 -2.87
CA ALA A 278 -5.15 -10.61 -2.11
C ALA A 278 -5.07 -12.13 -1.87
N LYS A 279 -4.66 -12.89 -2.89
CA LYS A 279 -4.45 -14.33 -2.78
C LYS A 279 -3.28 -14.66 -1.86
N MET A 280 -2.13 -14.04 -2.07
CA MET A 280 -0.92 -14.22 -1.26
C MET A 280 -1.19 -13.99 0.23
N ILE A 281 -1.92 -12.91 0.56
CA ILE A 281 -2.31 -12.56 1.93
C ILE A 281 -3.31 -13.58 2.50
N ALA A 282 -4.27 -14.05 1.70
CA ALA A 282 -5.24 -15.04 2.15
C ALA A 282 -4.57 -16.38 2.52
N ASP A 283 -3.49 -16.74 1.82
CA ASP A 283 -2.71 -17.94 2.07
C ASP A 283 -1.77 -17.82 3.30
N ARG A 284 -1.63 -16.59 3.89
CA ARG A 284 -0.73 -16.30 5.03
C ARG A 284 -1.47 -15.69 6.23
N PRO A 285 -2.29 -16.47 6.96
CA PRO A 285 -3.09 -15.97 8.08
C PRO A 285 -2.24 -15.44 9.26
N TRP A 286 -0.97 -15.79 9.29
CA TRP A 286 0.00 -15.33 10.29
C TRP A 286 0.48 -13.89 10.08
N LEU A 287 0.25 -13.26 8.92
CA LEU A 287 0.45 -11.83 8.74
C LEU A 287 -0.49 -11.08 9.68
N TRP A 288 0.07 -10.43 10.72
CA TRP A 288 -0.74 -9.85 11.78
C TRP A 288 -1.63 -8.70 11.31
N ALA A 289 -1.18 -7.92 10.35
CA ALA A 289 -1.96 -6.88 9.69
C ALA A 289 -1.48 -6.66 8.26
N THR A 290 -2.40 -6.29 7.37
CA THR A 290 -2.08 -5.92 5.99
C THR A 290 -2.85 -4.68 5.58
N HIS A 291 -2.16 -3.69 4.99
CA HIS A 291 -2.74 -2.42 4.62
C HIS A 291 -2.40 -2.06 3.18
N VAL A 292 -3.42 -2.00 2.33
CA VAL A 292 -3.26 -1.51 0.95
C VAL A 292 -2.79 -0.06 0.98
N TRP A 293 -1.79 0.27 0.23
CA TRP A 293 -1.40 1.63 -0.07
C TRP A 293 -1.97 2.07 -1.42
N ASN A 294 -3.07 2.78 -1.43
CA ASN A 294 -3.79 3.46 -0.38
C ASN A 294 -5.31 3.24 -0.59
N MET A 295 -6.15 3.62 0.38
CA MET A 295 -7.60 3.61 0.15
C MET A 295 -8.00 4.62 -0.93
N PHE A 296 -7.41 5.80 -0.89
CA PHE A 296 -7.71 6.90 -1.80
C PHE A 296 -6.46 7.37 -2.53
N ASP A 297 -6.60 7.81 -3.77
CA ASP A 297 -5.60 8.67 -4.37
C ASP A 297 -5.46 9.92 -3.49
N PHE A 298 -4.26 10.50 -3.40
CA PHE A 298 -3.96 11.60 -2.49
C PHE A 298 -2.96 12.58 -3.09
N ALA A 299 -2.84 13.78 -2.49
CA ALA A 299 -1.90 14.80 -2.90
C ALA A 299 -0.45 14.37 -2.66
N ALA A 300 0.38 14.49 -3.68
CA ALA A 300 1.82 14.22 -3.64
C ALA A 300 2.52 15.15 -4.63
N ASP A 301 2.81 16.40 -4.22
CA ASP A 301 3.23 17.47 -5.14
C ASP A 301 4.55 17.20 -5.87
N GLY A 302 5.41 16.38 -5.29
CA GLY A 302 6.64 15.91 -5.92
C GLY A 302 6.45 14.86 -7.03
N ARG A 303 5.22 14.42 -7.31
CA ARG A 303 4.93 13.42 -8.33
C ARG A 303 4.39 14.06 -9.61
N ASP A 304 4.94 13.64 -10.75
CA ASP A 304 4.42 13.97 -12.10
C ASP A 304 4.44 12.69 -12.94
N GLU A 305 3.50 11.81 -12.68
CA GLU A 305 3.45 10.47 -13.25
C GLU A 305 2.01 9.98 -13.47
N GLY A 306 1.83 8.99 -14.33
CA GLY A 306 0.53 8.39 -14.59
C GLY A 306 -0.50 9.36 -15.19
N GLY A 307 -0.04 10.44 -15.85
CA GLY A 307 -0.89 11.46 -16.46
C GLY A 307 -1.56 12.41 -15.48
N LYS A 308 -1.11 12.43 -14.21
CA LYS A 308 -1.61 13.37 -13.19
C LYS A 308 -0.44 13.94 -12.40
N ASN A 309 -0.30 15.27 -12.47
CA ASN A 309 0.67 16.00 -11.69
C ASN A 309 0.16 16.22 -10.25
N GLY A 310 1.04 16.02 -9.27
CA GLY A 310 0.76 16.26 -7.86
C GLY A 310 -0.17 15.26 -7.19
N GLU A 311 -0.40 14.08 -7.77
CA GLU A 311 -1.23 13.03 -7.19
C GLU A 311 -0.48 11.68 -7.13
N ASN A 312 -0.61 10.95 -6.02
CA ASN A 312 -0.34 9.52 -5.94
C ASN A 312 -1.61 8.77 -6.33
N GLN A 313 -1.50 7.82 -7.27
CA GLN A 313 -2.63 7.15 -7.88
C GLN A 313 -2.81 5.68 -7.43
N LYS A 314 -2.19 5.29 -6.29
CA LYS A 314 -2.33 3.93 -5.74
C LYS A 314 -3.66 3.70 -5.01
N GLY A 315 -4.50 4.72 -4.88
CA GLY A 315 -5.82 4.58 -4.28
C GLY A 315 -6.68 3.52 -4.97
N LEU A 316 -7.48 2.83 -4.17
CA LEU A 316 -8.56 1.98 -4.68
C LEU A 316 -9.78 2.83 -5.10
N VAL A 317 -9.81 4.08 -4.65
CA VAL A 317 -10.81 5.10 -4.97
C VAL A 317 -10.08 6.39 -5.33
N THR A 318 -10.61 7.15 -6.29
CA THR A 318 -9.99 8.41 -6.74
C THR A 318 -9.97 9.49 -5.65
N PHE A 319 -9.07 10.47 -5.78
CA PHE A 319 -8.84 11.55 -4.81
C PHE A 319 -10.12 12.36 -4.48
N ASP A 320 -11.04 12.48 -5.45
CA ASP A 320 -12.34 13.14 -5.28
C ASP A 320 -13.46 12.21 -4.75
N ARG A 321 -13.14 10.94 -4.45
CA ARG A 321 -14.04 9.87 -3.98
C ARG A 321 -15.13 9.45 -4.98
N LYS A 322 -15.06 9.86 -6.25
CA LYS A 322 -16.12 9.62 -7.22
C LYS A 322 -16.05 8.27 -7.92
N ILE A 323 -14.84 7.75 -8.11
CA ILE A 323 -14.62 6.50 -8.84
C ILE A 323 -14.01 5.47 -7.90
N LYS A 324 -14.74 4.38 -7.68
CA LYS A 324 -14.19 3.13 -7.16
C LYS A 324 -13.52 2.42 -8.33
N LYS A 325 -12.21 2.19 -8.24
CA LYS A 325 -11.47 1.42 -9.26
C LYS A 325 -11.84 -0.06 -9.15
N ASP A 326 -11.60 -0.83 -10.18
CA ASP A 326 -11.99 -2.24 -10.19
C ASP A 326 -11.36 -3.04 -9.03
N ALA A 327 -10.12 -2.72 -8.64
CA ALA A 327 -9.44 -3.33 -7.50
C ALA A 327 -10.15 -3.12 -6.14
N PHE A 328 -10.98 -2.06 -5.98
CA PHE A 328 -11.85 -1.90 -4.82
C PHE A 328 -12.80 -3.08 -4.66
N TYR A 329 -13.40 -3.52 -5.77
CA TYR A 329 -14.36 -4.63 -5.76
C TYR A 329 -13.68 -6.00 -5.60
N LEU A 330 -12.41 -6.12 -5.96
CA LEU A 330 -11.63 -7.30 -5.62
C LEU A 330 -11.55 -7.48 -4.10
N TYR A 331 -11.13 -6.43 -3.37
CA TYR A 331 -11.08 -6.49 -1.90
C TYR A 331 -12.46 -6.64 -1.27
N LYS A 332 -13.50 -6.05 -1.87
CA LYS A 332 -14.88 -6.30 -1.46
C LYS A 332 -15.25 -7.77 -1.59
N ALA A 333 -14.76 -8.47 -2.62
CA ALA A 333 -14.98 -9.91 -2.77
C ALA A 333 -14.28 -10.74 -1.67
N TYR A 334 -13.09 -10.30 -1.23
CA TYR A 334 -12.33 -10.99 -0.18
C TYR A 334 -12.82 -10.68 1.24
N TRP A 335 -13.27 -9.46 1.51
CA TRP A 335 -13.46 -8.98 2.88
C TRP A 335 -14.91 -8.75 3.26
N SER A 336 -15.78 -8.37 2.32
CA SER A 336 -17.18 -8.07 2.62
C SER A 336 -18.02 -9.34 2.76
N LYS A 337 -18.90 -9.33 3.78
CA LYS A 337 -19.94 -10.35 3.95
C LYS A 337 -21.20 -10.05 3.11
N GLN A 338 -21.31 -8.85 2.54
CA GLN A 338 -22.47 -8.45 1.72
C GLN A 338 -22.35 -9.04 0.32
N PRO A 339 -23.34 -9.84 -0.14
CA PRO A 339 -23.30 -10.44 -1.47
C PRO A 339 -23.31 -9.37 -2.57
N PHE A 340 -22.50 -9.58 -3.60
CA PHE A 340 -22.46 -8.71 -4.77
C PHE A 340 -21.82 -9.40 -5.98
N VAL A 341 -21.94 -8.77 -7.14
CA VAL A 341 -21.19 -9.08 -8.36
C VAL A 341 -20.74 -7.78 -9.01
N HIS A 342 -19.54 -7.74 -9.52
CA HIS A 342 -18.96 -6.59 -10.25
C HIS A 342 -18.25 -7.06 -11.50
N THR A 343 -18.64 -6.52 -12.65
CA THR A 343 -17.95 -6.75 -13.93
C THR A 343 -16.90 -5.68 -14.12
N CYS A 344 -15.63 -6.07 -14.19
CA CYS A 344 -14.50 -5.16 -14.39
C CYS A 344 -14.47 -4.60 -15.82
N GLY A 345 -13.77 -3.48 -15.99
CA GLY A 345 -13.54 -2.87 -17.30
C GLY A 345 -14.72 -2.08 -17.82
N SER A 346 -15.55 -1.50 -16.95
CA SER A 346 -16.64 -0.60 -17.35
C SER A 346 -16.13 0.65 -18.08
N ARG A 347 -14.88 1.04 -17.86
CA ARG A 347 -14.18 2.15 -18.52
C ARG A 347 -13.37 1.72 -19.74
N TYR A 348 -13.13 0.42 -19.91
CA TYR A 348 -12.48 -0.19 -21.08
C TYR A 348 -13.53 -0.59 -22.10
N VAL A 349 -14.15 0.39 -22.77
CA VAL A 349 -15.26 0.17 -23.74
C VAL A 349 -14.74 -0.30 -25.09
N ASP A 350 -13.78 0.43 -25.69
CA ASP A 350 -13.23 0.11 -27.01
C ASP A 350 -12.12 -0.93 -26.89
N ARG A 351 -12.32 -2.08 -27.51
CA ARG A 351 -11.39 -3.22 -27.47
C ARG A 351 -11.07 -3.68 -28.88
N THR A 352 -9.81 -3.99 -29.14
CA THR A 352 -9.34 -4.37 -30.48
C THR A 352 -9.24 -5.87 -30.70
N GLU A 353 -9.35 -6.68 -29.67
CA GLU A 353 -9.30 -8.14 -29.71
C GLU A 353 -10.60 -8.73 -30.29
N ASP A 354 -10.51 -9.84 -31.00
CA ASP A 354 -11.68 -10.60 -31.47
C ASP A 354 -12.36 -11.36 -30.33
N VAL A 355 -11.57 -11.75 -29.34
CA VAL A 355 -12.01 -12.38 -28.09
C VAL A 355 -11.48 -11.57 -26.94
N THR A 356 -12.36 -10.96 -26.18
CA THR A 356 -11.97 -10.13 -25.03
C THR A 356 -12.10 -10.89 -23.73
N GLU A 357 -11.14 -10.66 -22.83
CA GLU A 357 -11.23 -11.13 -21.44
C GLU A 357 -12.19 -10.25 -20.66
N VAL A 358 -13.10 -10.87 -19.93
CA VAL A 358 -14.03 -10.21 -19.00
C VAL A 358 -13.80 -10.77 -17.61
N ARG A 359 -13.31 -9.92 -16.70
CA ARG A 359 -13.12 -10.25 -15.29
C ARG A 359 -14.36 -9.88 -14.49
N VAL A 360 -14.72 -10.72 -13.54
CA VAL A 360 -15.84 -10.48 -12.65
C VAL A 360 -15.40 -10.79 -11.22
N TYR A 361 -15.65 -9.85 -10.32
CA TYR A 361 -15.42 -10.03 -8.90
C TYR A 361 -16.73 -10.29 -8.17
N SER A 362 -16.75 -11.32 -7.33
CA SER A 362 -17.92 -11.67 -6.54
C SER A 362 -17.52 -12.50 -5.31
N ASN A 363 -18.23 -12.33 -4.21
CA ASN A 363 -18.15 -13.23 -3.04
C ASN A 363 -19.19 -14.35 -3.06
N LEU A 364 -19.90 -14.51 -4.18
CA LEU A 364 -20.83 -15.62 -4.43
C LEU A 364 -20.14 -16.75 -5.20
N PRO A 365 -20.52 -18.02 -4.96
CA PRO A 365 -19.78 -19.18 -5.48
C PRO A 365 -20.03 -19.48 -6.96
N GLU A 366 -20.96 -18.80 -7.61
CA GLU A 366 -21.32 -19.04 -8.99
C GLU A 366 -21.66 -17.72 -9.71
N VAL A 367 -21.10 -17.53 -10.90
CA VAL A 367 -21.35 -16.37 -11.76
C VAL A 367 -21.71 -16.84 -13.17
N SER A 368 -22.83 -16.33 -13.70
CA SER A 368 -23.25 -16.50 -15.09
C SER A 368 -23.01 -15.23 -15.88
N LEU A 369 -22.32 -15.34 -17.04
CA LEU A 369 -22.07 -14.22 -17.93
C LEU A 369 -23.00 -14.28 -19.13
N TYR A 370 -23.59 -13.14 -19.48
CA TYR A 370 -24.48 -12.95 -20.62
C TYR A 370 -23.89 -11.90 -21.58
N LYS A 371 -24.03 -12.13 -22.86
CA LYS A 371 -23.76 -11.15 -23.92
C LYS A 371 -25.08 -10.88 -24.66
N ASP A 372 -25.50 -9.62 -24.72
CA ASP A 372 -26.74 -9.18 -25.36
C ASP A 372 -27.96 -10.01 -24.92
N GLY A 373 -28.02 -10.35 -23.64
CA GLY A 373 -29.06 -11.15 -23.01
C GLY A 373 -28.94 -12.67 -23.23
N HIS A 374 -27.96 -13.16 -23.99
CA HIS A 374 -27.74 -14.58 -24.21
C HIS A 374 -26.64 -15.10 -23.29
N LEU A 375 -26.88 -16.22 -22.62
CA LEU A 375 -25.91 -16.87 -21.75
C LEU A 375 -24.64 -17.26 -22.56
N VAL A 376 -23.49 -16.79 -22.09
CA VAL A 376 -22.18 -17.18 -22.61
C VAL A 376 -21.65 -18.41 -21.88
N GLU A 377 -21.56 -18.31 -20.55
CA GLU A 377 -21.02 -19.36 -19.71
C GLU A 377 -21.42 -19.14 -18.24
N THR A 378 -21.51 -20.22 -17.46
CA THR A 378 -21.63 -20.18 -16.01
C THR A 378 -20.39 -20.83 -15.39
N LYS A 379 -19.74 -20.12 -14.46
CA LYS A 379 -18.57 -20.60 -13.73
C LYS A 379 -18.84 -20.69 -12.24
N LYS A 380 -18.34 -21.78 -11.65
CA LYS A 380 -18.20 -21.90 -10.19
C LYS A 380 -16.77 -21.55 -9.81
N GLY A 381 -16.61 -20.84 -8.73
CA GLY A 381 -15.31 -20.36 -8.29
C GLY A 381 -15.39 -19.57 -6.99
N ASP A 382 -14.34 -18.81 -6.73
CA ASP A 382 -14.23 -17.95 -5.56
C ASP A 382 -13.53 -16.64 -5.94
N LYS A 383 -14.12 -15.52 -5.59
CA LYS A 383 -13.63 -14.14 -5.71
C LYS A 383 -13.44 -13.63 -7.15
N VAL A 384 -12.70 -14.35 -7.98
CA VAL A 384 -12.29 -13.92 -9.34
C VAL A 384 -12.79 -14.90 -10.37
N PHE A 385 -13.58 -14.42 -11.33
CA PHE A 385 -14.13 -15.21 -12.44
C PHE A 385 -13.68 -14.56 -13.76
N VAL A 386 -13.04 -15.33 -14.63
CA VAL A 386 -12.52 -14.85 -15.91
C VAL A 386 -13.23 -15.56 -17.05
N PHE A 387 -13.77 -14.79 -17.99
CA PHE A 387 -14.49 -15.28 -19.16
C PHE A 387 -13.85 -14.76 -20.45
N ASN A 388 -13.81 -15.57 -21.48
CA ASN A 388 -13.38 -15.18 -22.82
C ASN A 388 -14.60 -14.99 -23.72
N VAL A 389 -14.83 -13.77 -24.21
CA VAL A 389 -16.05 -13.39 -24.92
C VAL A 389 -15.73 -12.91 -26.33
N PRO A 390 -16.19 -13.59 -27.36
CA PRO A 390 -16.08 -13.10 -28.74
C PRO A 390 -16.89 -11.81 -28.93
N ILE A 391 -16.26 -10.78 -29.53
CA ILE A 391 -16.91 -9.49 -29.83
C ILE A 391 -16.75 -9.11 -31.30
N THR A 392 -17.81 -8.51 -31.88
CA THR A 392 -17.85 -8.14 -33.29
C THR A 392 -18.33 -6.71 -33.53
N GLY A 393 -18.77 -6.02 -32.49
CA GLY A 393 -19.31 -4.67 -32.50
C GLY A 393 -19.61 -4.21 -31.10
N LYS A 394 -20.70 -3.47 -30.95
CA LYS A 394 -21.19 -3.03 -29.63
C LYS A 394 -21.99 -4.13 -28.96
N HIS A 395 -21.61 -4.47 -27.75
CA HIS A 395 -22.26 -5.51 -26.93
C HIS A 395 -22.51 -5.02 -25.51
N SER A 396 -23.58 -5.51 -24.90
CA SER A 396 -23.82 -5.47 -23.47
C SER A 396 -23.32 -6.77 -22.86
N ILE A 397 -22.45 -6.67 -21.85
CA ILE A 397 -21.96 -7.82 -21.09
C ILE A 397 -22.51 -7.71 -19.68
N GLU A 398 -23.26 -8.70 -19.25
CA GLU A 398 -23.91 -8.75 -17.93
C GLU A 398 -23.42 -9.97 -17.16
N ALA A 399 -22.87 -9.76 -15.96
CA ALA A 399 -22.60 -10.80 -14.99
C ALA A 399 -23.76 -10.90 -13.99
N ARG A 400 -24.21 -12.10 -13.70
CA ARG A 400 -25.26 -12.40 -12.69
C ARG A 400 -24.72 -13.39 -11.66
N ALA A 401 -24.99 -13.10 -10.39
CA ALA A 401 -24.68 -13.99 -9.27
C ALA A 401 -25.81 -13.88 -8.23
N GLY A 402 -26.54 -14.96 -8.01
CA GLY A 402 -27.74 -14.95 -7.18
C GLY A 402 -28.76 -13.91 -7.66
N ALA A 403 -29.13 -12.96 -6.82
CA ALA A 403 -30.05 -11.87 -7.12
C ALA A 403 -29.34 -10.58 -7.62
N TYR A 404 -28.03 -10.62 -7.80
CA TYR A 404 -27.21 -9.45 -8.15
C TYR A 404 -26.79 -9.50 -9.62
N SER A 405 -26.69 -8.33 -10.23
CA SER A 405 -26.16 -8.20 -11.60
C SER A 405 -25.28 -6.98 -11.75
N SER A 406 -24.36 -7.05 -12.72
CA SER A 406 -23.44 -5.96 -13.08
C SER A 406 -23.28 -5.97 -14.60
N VAL A 407 -23.43 -4.80 -15.22
CA VAL A 407 -23.43 -4.65 -16.68
C VAL A 407 -22.32 -3.69 -17.10
N ILE A 408 -21.58 -4.06 -18.15
CA ILE A 408 -20.67 -3.18 -18.86
C ILE A 408 -21.01 -3.14 -20.35
N LEU A 409 -20.55 -2.10 -21.02
CA LEU A 409 -20.62 -1.99 -22.47
C LEU A 409 -19.23 -2.21 -23.07
N VAL A 410 -19.15 -2.98 -24.13
CA VAL A 410 -17.93 -3.19 -24.90
C VAL A 410 -18.18 -2.88 -26.37
N ASN A 411 -17.17 -2.41 -27.07
CA ASN A 411 -17.22 -2.11 -28.49
C ASN A 411 -15.97 -2.67 -29.17
N LYS A 412 -16.15 -3.51 -30.19
CA LYS A 412 -15.05 -3.95 -31.04
C LYS A 412 -14.61 -2.77 -31.91
N ALA A 413 -13.46 -2.20 -31.60
CA ALA A 413 -12.83 -1.12 -32.34
C ALA A 413 -11.84 -1.68 -33.39
N ALA A 414 -11.64 -0.98 -34.48
CA ALA A 414 -10.65 -1.35 -35.48
C ALA A 414 -9.23 -1.00 -35.04
N GLU A 415 -9.08 0.09 -34.28
CA GLU A 415 -7.81 0.63 -33.79
C GLU A 415 -7.88 0.87 -32.30
N PRO A 416 -6.73 0.80 -31.59
CA PRO A 416 -6.67 1.12 -30.17
C PRO A 416 -7.15 2.55 -29.89
N ASN A 417 -7.92 2.74 -28.84
CA ASN A 417 -8.31 4.07 -28.39
C ASN A 417 -7.11 4.75 -27.73
N PRO A 418 -6.58 5.85 -28.30
CA PRO A 418 -5.38 6.50 -27.77
C PRO A 418 -5.58 7.11 -26.36
N ALA A 419 -6.82 7.32 -25.94
CA ALA A 419 -7.11 7.82 -24.59
C ALA A 419 -6.83 6.79 -23.47
N TYR A 420 -6.68 5.50 -23.83
CA TYR A 420 -6.38 4.43 -22.86
C TYR A 420 -4.91 4.29 -22.54
N ALA A 421 -4.03 4.94 -23.26
CA ALA A 421 -2.60 4.96 -23.01
C ALA A 421 -2.16 6.34 -22.53
N MET A 422 -1.09 6.37 -21.75
CA MET A 422 -0.48 7.63 -21.34
C MET A 422 -0.05 8.43 -22.59
N SER A 423 -0.61 9.64 -22.76
CA SER A 423 -0.21 10.57 -23.81
C SER A 423 1.11 11.28 -23.49
N ASN A 424 1.45 11.39 -22.21
CA ASN A 424 2.64 12.05 -21.71
C ASN A 424 3.61 10.97 -21.19
N ARG A 425 4.64 10.69 -21.97
CA ARG A 425 5.64 9.65 -21.69
C ARG A 425 6.64 10.05 -20.58
N GLN A 426 6.29 10.95 -19.68
CA GLN A 426 7.18 11.43 -18.63
C GLN A 426 7.48 10.40 -17.55
N VAL A 427 6.60 9.37 -17.41
CA VAL A 427 6.90 8.26 -16.53
C VAL A 427 6.48 6.95 -17.21
N VAL A 428 7.18 6.32 -17.64
CA VAL A 428 8.06 5.37 -17.85
C VAL A 428 7.80 3.93 -17.38
N ASN A 429 7.31 3.11 -18.23
CA ASN A 429 7.59 1.69 -18.07
C ASN A 429 7.64 0.90 -19.37
N ASN A 430 6.97 1.34 -20.41
CA ASN A 430 7.03 0.72 -21.74
C ASN A 430 7.62 1.70 -22.77
N TRP A 431 8.68 2.36 -22.41
CA TRP A 431 9.35 3.33 -23.25
C TRP A 431 10.36 2.70 -24.22
N PHE A 432 10.39 1.39 -24.27
CA PHE A 432 11.01 0.65 -25.34
C PHE A 432 10.01 0.39 -26.46
N ASP A 433 10.05 1.23 -27.46
CA ASP A 433 9.29 1.02 -28.71
C ASP A 433 10.08 0.12 -29.70
N GLY A 434 10.90 -0.80 -29.22
CA GLY A 434 11.70 -1.67 -30.07
C GLY A 434 12.28 -2.89 -29.35
N GLU A 435 12.70 -3.85 -30.11
CA GLU A 435 13.44 -5.00 -29.60
C GLU A 435 14.76 -4.52 -28.98
N LEU A 436 15.00 -4.90 -27.73
CA LEU A 436 16.30 -4.71 -27.08
C LEU A 436 17.27 -5.74 -27.62
N ASP A 437 18.46 -5.32 -27.98
CA ASP A 437 19.57 -6.24 -28.19
C ASP A 437 20.05 -6.74 -26.82
N GLU A 438 19.66 -7.94 -26.44
CA GLU A 438 20.00 -8.57 -25.15
C GLU A 438 21.51 -8.81 -25.01
N THR A 439 22.28 -8.77 -26.10
CA THR A 439 23.75 -8.84 -26.08
C THR A 439 24.41 -7.52 -25.67
N CYS A 440 23.62 -6.45 -25.63
CA CYS A 440 24.05 -5.12 -25.20
C CYS A 440 23.47 -4.80 -23.81
N TRP A 441 24.15 -3.87 -23.13
CA TRP A 441 23.63 -3.33 -21.87
C TRP A 441 22.37 -2.51 -22.08
N SER A 442 21.46 -2.56 -21.13
CA SER A 442 20.22 -1.81 -21.13
C SER A 442 19.88 -1.28 -19.74
N VAL A 443 18.94 -0.38 -19.65
CA VAL A 443 18.41 0.07 -18.36
C VAL A 443 17.57 -1.00 -17.66
N LYS A 444 17.24 -2.09 -18.34
CA LYS A 444 16.56 -3.27 -17.76
C LYS A 444 17.53 -4.21 -17.03
N ASP A 445 18.82 -4.06 -17.24
CA ASP A 445 19.81 -4.88 -16.58
C ASP A 445 19.95 -4.54 -15.08
N ASN A 446 20.46 -5.50 -14.33
CA ASN A 446 20.68 -5.33 -12.89
C ASN A 446 21.69 -4.20 -12.62
N MET A 447 21.36 -3.31 -11.70
CA MET A 447 22.16 -2.12 -11.39
C MET A 447 23.56 -2.47 -10.88
N ALA A 448 23.69 -3.46 -10.00
CA ALA A 448 24.99 -3.85 -9.46
C ALA A 448 25.89 -4.47 -10.54
N ALA A 449 25.32 -5.31 -11.42
CA ALA A 449 26.05 -5.87 -12.56
C ALA A 449 26.50 -4.78 -13.54
N ALA A 450 25.62 -3.83 -13.87
CA ALA A 450 25.96 -2.71 -14.75
C ALA A 450 27.03 -1.77 -14.16
N MET A 451 26.99 -1.52 -12.84
CA MET A 451 28.02 -0.74 -12.15
C MET A 451 29.38 -1.44 -12.08
N ALA A 452 29.41 -2.76 -12.08
CA ALA A 452 30.65 -3.55 -12.07
C ALA A 452 31.33 -3.63 -13.46
N ASP A 453 30.60 -3.34 -14.53
CA ASP A 453 31.13 -3.37 -15.89
C ASP A 453 32.10 -2.21 -16.13
N ALA A 454 33.24 -2.50 -16.78
CA ALA A 454 34.31 -1.52 -16.98
C ALA A 454 33.92 -0.34 -17.90
N LYS A 455 32.96 -0.53 -18.80
CA LYS A 455 32.50 0.47 -19.76
C LYS A 455 31.26 1.23 -19.28
N VAL A 456 30.32 0.50 -18.65
CA VAL A 456 29.03 1.05 -18.18
C VAL A 456 29.16 1.69 -16.81
N GLY A 457 29.92 1.08 -15.89
CA GLY A 457 30.10 1.57 -14.53
C GLY A 457 30.46 3.05 -14.41
N PRO A 458 31.47 3.55 -15.17
CA PRO A 458 31.81 4.98 -15.16
C PRO A 458 30.66 5.90 -15.60
N VAL A 459 29.84 5.47 -16.57
CA VAL A 459 28.69 6.24 -17.08
C VAL A 459 27.63 6.36 -16.00
N LEU A 460 27.24 5.24 -15.38
CA LEU A 460 26.25 5.20 -14.32
C LEU A 460 26.73 5.95 -13.07
N LYS A 461 28.02 5.81 -12.74
CA LYS A 461 28.65 6.55 -11.63
C LYS A 461 28.56 8.06 -11.81
N ALA A 462 28.84 8.56 -13.01
CA ALA A 462 28.75 10.00 -13.30
C ALA A 462 27.31 10.52 -13.11
N ILE A 463 26.30 9.73 -13.47
CA ILE A 463 24.89 10.09 -13.29
C ILE A 463 24.52 10.07 -11.80
N THR A 464 24.88 9.03 -11.08
CA THR A 464 24.59 8.92 -9.65
C THR A 464 25.33 9.98 -8.83
N ASP A 465 26.59 10.29 -9.16
CA ASP A 465 27.35 11.36 -8.50
C ASP A 465 26.72 12.75 -8.74
N LYS A 466 26.21 12.99 -9.95
CA LYS A 466 25.48 14.24 -10.27
C LYS A 466 24.16 14.34 -9.50
N ALA A 467 23.40 13.25 -9.42
CA ALA A 467 22.17 13.19 -8.64
C ALA A 467 22.44 13.36 -7.13
N ALA A 468 23.53 12.76 -6.62
CA ALA A 468 23.96 12.91 -5.25
C ALA A 468 24.36 14.37 -4.93
N ALA A 469 25.10 15.03 -5.83
CA ALA A 469 25.49 16.43 -5.67
C ALA A 469 24.27 17.38 -5.61
N ALA A 470 23.20 17.06 -6.33
CA ALA A 470 21.96 17.84 -6.30
C ALA A 470 21.15 17.69 -4.98
N ARG A 471 21.42 16.65 -4.19
CA ARG A 471 20.74 16.34 -2.91
C ARG A 471 21.46 16.90 -1.67
N GLY A 472 22.57 17.59 -1.83
CA GLY A 472 23.26 18.32 -0.75
C GLY A 472 23.65 17.45 0.46
N ASP A 473 23.30 17.89 1.66
CA ASP A 473 23.72 17.27 2.92
C ASP A 473 23.26 15.81 3.11
N VAL A 474 22.15 15.41 2.49
CA VAL A 474 21.65 14.03 2.53
C VAL A 474 22.62 13.09 1.81
N ALA A 475 23.17 13.51 0.68
CA ALA A 475 24.12 12.71 -0.08
C ALA A 475 25.49 12.58 0.65
N ALA A 476 25.90 13.62 1.36
CA ALA A 476 27.11 13.59 2.18
C ALA A 476 26.97 12.60 3.35
N ALA A 477 25.83 12.62 4.06
CA ALA A 477 25.55 11.71 5.16
C ALA A 477 25.55 10.22 4.74
N VAL A 478 25.10 9.93 3.52
CA VAL A 478 25.13 8.58 2.95
C VAL A 478 26.57 8.15 2.64
N LYS A 479 27.37 9.03 2.03
CA LYS A 479 28.70 8.70 1.53
C LYS A 479 29.70 8.37 2.64
N ASP A 480 29.56 9.00 3.80
CA ASP A 480 30.47 8.85 4.93
C ASP A 480 30.04 7.71 5.89
N ASN A 481 28.99 6.97 5.55
CA ASN A 481 28.48 5.90 6.40
C ASN A 481 28.56 4.51 5.75
N PRO A 482 29.52 3.64 6.18
CA PRO A 482 29.74 2.32 5.58
C PRO A 482 28.51 1.40 5.61
N ALA A 483 27.68 1.49 6.63
CA ALA A 483 26.48 0.66 6.74
C ALA A 483 25.41 1.06 5.72
N LEU A 484 25.27 2.36 5.45
CA LEU A 484 24.36 2.89 4.46
C LEU A 484 24.82 2.58 3.03
N VAL A 485 26.13 2.68 2.79
CA VAL A 485 26.73 2.27 1.52
C VAL A 485 26.46 0.78 1.25
N ALA A 486 26.69 -0.09 2.26
CA ALA A 486 26.41 -1.53 2.13
C ALA A 486 24.91 -1.82 1.91
N MET A 487 24.01 -1.02 2.48
CA MET A 487 22.58 -1.15 2.24
C MET A 487 22.19 -0.72 0.81
N MET A 488 22.79 0.36 0.31
CA MET A 488 22.59 0.78 -1.09
C MET A 488 23.15 -0.23 -2.08
N GLU A 489 24.31 -0.83 -1.79
CA GLU A 489 24.86 -1.91 -2.61
C GLU A 489 23.92 -3.12 -2.68
N ARG A 490 23.29 -3.50 -1.57
CA ARG A 490 22.28 -4.57 -1.56
C ARG A 490 21.02 -4.19 -2.33
N ALA A 491 20.58 -2.94 -2.24
CA ALA A 491 19.47 -2.44 -3.05
C ALA A 491 19.81 -2.49 -4.55
N MET A 492 21.03 -2.10 -4.93
CA MET A 492 21.50 -2.20 -6.33
C MET A 492 21.51 -3.64 -6.85
N GLN A 493 21.78 -4.62 -5.99
CA GLN A 493 21.72 -6.04 -6.37
C GLN A 493 20.29 -6.54 -6.69
N ARG A 494 19.28 -5.85 -6.18
CA ARG A 494 17.86 -6.22 -6.33
C ARG A 494 17.12 -5.35 -7.36
N MET A 495 17.75 -4.32 -7.89
CA MET A 495 17.10 -3.33 -8.77
C MET A 495 17.71 -3.31 -10.16
N THR A 496 16.90 -2.91 -11.13
CA THR A 496 17.40 -2.56 -12.47
C THR A 496 17.98 -1.14 -12.47
N VAL A 497 18.79 -0.83 -13.48
CA VAL A 497 19.30 0.54 -13.72
C VAL A 497 18.14 1.53 -13.78
N GLU A 498 17.08 1.18 -14.49
CA GLU A 498 15.86 1.97 -14.60
C GLU A 498 15.20 2.22 -13.24
N GLY A 499 15.02 1.18 -12.44
CA GLY A 499 14.39 1.27 -11.11
C GLY A 499 15.14 2.23 -10.18
N MET A 500 16.47 2.16 -10.18
CA MET A 500 17.33 3.08 -9.41
C MET A 500 17.21 4.54 -9.90
N LEU A 501 17.22 4.75 -11.22
CA LEU A 501 17.14 6.09 -11.78
C LEU A 501 15.79 6.76 -11.50
N LYS A 502 14.69 6.00 -11.57
CA LYS A 502 13.36 6.49 -11.20
C LYS A 502 13.30 6.91 -9.73
N GLN A 503 13.82 6.09 -8.83
CA GLN A 503 13.91 6.47 -7.41
C GLN A 503 14.78 7.70 -7.17
N ALA A 504 15.80 7.92 -8.04
CA ALA A 504 16.61 9.11 -8.01
C ALA A 504 15.93 10.34 -8.63
N GLY A 505 14.69 10.21 -9.15
CA GLY A 505 13.94 11.30 -9.76
C GLY A 505 14.35 11.61 -11.20
N ALA A 506 14.98 10.67 -11.91
CA ALA A 506 15.30 10.85 -13.32
C ALA A 506 14.04 10.84 -14.18
N ASP A 507 13.92 11.81 -15.09
CA ASP A 507 12.83 11.87 -16.06
C ASP A 507 12.98 10.81 -17.18
N ALA A 508 11.87 10.51 -17.83
CA ALA A 508 11.77 9.48 -18.85
C ALA A 508 12.70 9.68 -20.04
N GLU A 509 12.84 10.91 -20.48
CA GLU A 509 13.68 11.20 -21.64
C GLU A 509 15.18 10.98 -21.29
N SER A 510 15.60 11.37 -20.08
CA SER A 510 16.95 11.10 -19.57
C SER A 510 17.25 9.60 -19.51
N ILE A 511 16.30 8.80 -19.03
CA ILE A 511 16.46 7.35 -18.96
C ILE A 511 16.51 6.75 -20.39
N LYS A 512 15.65 7.22 -21.31
CA LYS A 512 15.64 6.80 -22.72
C LYS A 512 16.96 7.12 -23.43
N GLN A 513 17.50 8.30 -23.18
CA GLN A 513 18.82 8.69 -23.71
C GLN A 513 19.91 7.77 -23.15
N LEU A 514 19.90 7.49 -21.86
CA LEU A 514 20.84 6.55 -21.27
C LEU A 514 20.71 5.16 -21.90
N ASN A 515 19.48 4.66 -22.09
CA ASN A 515 19.29 3.36 -22.72
C ASN A 515 19.87 3.29 -24.14
N ARG A 516 19.72 4.35 -24.93
CA ARG A 516 20.37 4.42 -26.25
C ARG A 516 21.89 4.31 -26.17
N VAL A 517 22.49 4.92 -25.15
CA VAL A 517 23.94 4.80 -24.90
C VAL A 517 24.31 3.37 -24.50
N LEU A 518 23.54 2.76 -23.56
CA LEU A 518 23.80 1.40 -23.08
C LEU A 518 23.63 0.35 -24.18
N GLN A 519 22.63 0.51 -25.06
CA GLN A 519 22.40 -0.37 -26.22
C GLN A 519 23.52 -0.29 -27.29
N GLY A 520 24.43 0.68 -27.18
CA GLY A 520 25.67 0.72 -27.96
C GLY A 520 26.86 -0.03 -27.31
N ILE A 521 26.67 -0.61 -26.10
CA ILE A 521 27.76 -1.25 -25.33
C ILE A 521 27.45 -2.73 -25.17
N LYS A 522 28.23 -3.59 -25.82
CA LYS A 522 28.11 -5.04 -25.68
C LYS A 522 28.52 -5.50 -24.30
N LYS A 523 27.77 -6.44 -23.74
CA LYS A 523 28.14 -7.19 -22.54
C LYS A 523 29.37 -8.04 -22.84
N ASP A 524 30.34 -7.99 -21.95
CA ASP A 524 31.46 -8.92 -22.02
C ASP A 524 30.93 -10.29 -21.51
N VAL A 525 30.82 -11.28 -22.41
CA VAL A 525 30.27 -12.62 -22.12
C VAL A 525 31.31 -13.44 -21.34
#